data_1c2ce2f95b7929beb8f0c83604cd6aa3
#
_entry.id   1c2ce2f95b7929beb8f0c83604cd6aa3
#
_cell.length_a   1.000
_cell.length_b   1.000
_cell.length_c   1.000
_cell.angle_alpha   90.00
_cell.angle_beta   90.00
_cell.angle_gamma   90.00
#
_symmetry.space_group_name_H-M   'P 1'
#
loop_
_entity.id
_entity.type
_entity.pdbx_description
1 polymer ?
#
loop_
_entity_poly.entity_id
_entity_poly.type
_entity_poly.pdbx_seq_one_letter_code
_entity_poly.pdbx_strand_id
1 'polypeptide(L)'
;MTKLARNLTAVIIAIFIVVMMVLLASSTLREENHLEGNLSSTLAKAPNNLEVMTVMPTDVYGEEYPAIGFICPGMREDKVKEAQIDTENITFEDGAVPEGKSYAVAISQSAKPFIEELDPKKVEVCEMIDMQVKAMEQQGQSLDGGVPMIQGTQPLGFQREDGTWKMVA
;
A
#
# COMPACT_ATOMS: atom_id res chain seq x y z
N MET A 1 0.20 53.12 25.84
CA MET A 1 -0.26 51.72 25.92
C MET A 1 -0.31 51.29 27.35
N THR A 2 -1.47 50.92 27.85
CA THR A 2 -1.64 50.47 29.24
C THR A 2 -0.93 49.13 29.47
N LYS A 3 -0.39 48.92 30.67
CA LYS A 3 0.28 47.64 31.05
C LYS A 3 -0.60 46.43 30.78
N LEU A 4 -1.92 46.59 30.86
CA LEU A 4 -2.91 45.57 30.59
C LEU A 4 -2.93 45.13 29.12
N ALA A 5 -2.87 46.10 28.19
CA ALA A 5 -2.88 45.79 26.74
C ALA A 5 -1.60 45.03 26.32
N ARG A 6 -0.46 45.38 26.89
CA ARG A 6 0.82 44.71 26.62
C ARG A 6 0.82 43.27 27.12
N ASN A 7 0.25 43.01 28.30
CA ASN A 7 0.15 41.65 28.86
C ASN A 7 -0.84 40.79 28.04
N LEU A 8 -1.97 41.37 27.59
CA LEU A 8 -2.93 40.65 26.77
C LEU A 8 -2.32 40.24 25.43
N THR A 9 -1.58 41.15 24.78
CA THR A 9 -0.90 40.83 23.50
C THR A 9 0.15 39.72 23.70
N ALA A 10 0.91 39.72 24.80
CA ALA A 10 1.89 38.68 25.08
C ALA A 10 1.23 37.29 25.27
N VAL A 11 0.08 37.25 25.96
CA VAL A 11 -0.67 35.99 26.15
C VAL A 11 -1.21 35.47 24.83
N ILE A 12 -1.75 36.32 23.97
CA ILE A 12 -2.28 35.92 22.66
C ILE A 12 -1.15 35.35 21.77
N ILE A 13 0.02 35.99 21.76
CA ILE A 13 1.18 35.51 21.01
C ILE A 13 1.65 34.15 21.54
N ALA A 14 1.72 33.99 22.88
CA ALA A 14 2.11 32.72 23.48
C ALA A 14 1.14 31.58 23.11
N ILE A 15 -0.17 31.81 23.16
CA ILE A 15 -1.19 30.83 22.74
C ILE A 15 -1.01 30.48 21.26
N PHE A 16 -0.80 31.48 20.39
CA PHE A 16 -0.61 31.24 18.97
C PHE A 16 0.63 30.38 18.68
N ILE A 17 1.75 30.64 19.38
CA ILE A 17 2.98 29.83 19.24
C ILE A 17 2.73 28.39 19.68
N VAL A 18 2.01 28.17 20.80
CA VAL A 18 1.68 26.81 21.27
C VAL A 18 0.79 26.08 20.27
N VAL A 19 -0.24 26.74 19.73
CA VAL A 19 -1.12 26.14 18.71
C VAL A 19 -0.34 25.80 17.45
N MET A 20 0.56 26.67 16.97
CA MET A 20 1.41 26.41 15.84
C MET A 20 2.38 25.24 16.08
N MET A 21 2.97 25.12 17.27
CA MET A 21 3.81 23.98 17.63
C MET A 21 3.02 22.67 17.66
N VAL A 22 1.80 22.68 18.16
CA VAL A 22 0.92 21.49 18.16
C VAL A 22 0.54 21.09 16.74
N LEU A 23 0.24 22.05 15.87
CA LEU A 23 -0.08 21.78 14.47
C LEU A 23 1.14 21.24 13.69
N LEU A 24 2.33 21.80 13.92
CA LEU A 24 3.56 21.29 13.33
C LEU A 24 3.91 19.88 13.84
N ALA A 25 3.79 19.64 15.16
CA ALA A 25 4.01 18.31 15.72
C ALA A 25 3.00 17.28 15.20
N SER A 26 1.72 17.67 15.01
CA SER A 26 0.72 16.77 14.44
C SER A 26 0.89 16.53 12.93
N SER A 27 1.52 17.46 12.19
CA SER A 27 1.84 17.23 10.77
C SER A 27 3.04 16.28 10.60
N THR A 28 4.08 16.42 11.43
CA THR A 28 5.23 15.49 11.39
C THR A 28 4.86 14.08 11.86
N LEU A 29 3.93 13.96 12.83
CA LEU A 29 3.39 12.66 13.25
C LEU A 29 2.49 12.02 12.16
N ARG A 30 1.98 12.81 11.22
CA ARG A 30 1.23 12.26 10.06
C ARG A 30 2.14 11.68 8.99
N GLU A 31 3.35 12.22 8.80
CA GLU A 31 4.30 11.69 7.82
C GLU A 31 4.90 10.33 8.23
N GLU A 32 5.06 10.06 9.53
CA GLU A 32 5.53 8.74 9.98
C GLU A 32 4.45 7.64 9.93
N ASN A 33 3.16 8.00 9.81
CA ASN A 33 2.06 7.03 9.73
C ASN A 33 1.76 6.50 8.32
N HIS A 34 2.44 6.95 7.28
CA HIS A 34 2.24 6.40 5.92
C HIS A 34 2.73 4.95 5.81
N LEU A 35 3.70 4.53 6.62
CA LEU A 35 4.19 3.14 6.65
C LEU A 35 3.39 2.20 7.57
N GLU A 36 2.49 2.73 8.42
CA GLU A 36 1.52 1.91 9.16
C GLU A 36 0.25 1.60 8.33
N GLY A 37 0.08 2.25 7.17
CA GLY A 37 -1.00 2.00 6.25
C GLY A 37 -0.57 0.99 5.21
N ASN A 38 -0.81 -0.28 5.45
CA ASN A 38 -0.77 -1.28 4.42
C ASN A 38 -2.14 -1.40 3.73
N LEU A 39 -2.19 -2.06 2.59
CA LEU A 39 -3.40 -2.25 1.82
C LEU A 39 -4.50 -2.93 2.65
N SER A 40 -4.14 -3.97 3.40
CA SER A 40 -5.06 -4.71 4.28
C SER A 40 -5.68 -3.79 5.34
N SER A 41 -4.89 -2.94 5.99
CA SER A 41 -5.41 -2.02 7.01
C SER A 41 -6.27 -0.91 6.40
N THR A 42 -5.92 -0.44 5.21
CA THR A 42 -6.69 0.58 4.48
C THR A 42 -8.07 0.05 4.11
N LEU A 43 -8.15 -1.16 3.56
CA LEU A 43 -9.41 -1.81 3.23
C LEU A 43 -10.21 -2.19 4.47
N ALA A 44 -9.56 -2.60 5.56
CA ALA A 44 -10.22 -2.93 6.82
C ALA A 44 -10.88 -1.71 7.51
N LYS A 45 -10.35 -0.50 7.28
CA LYS A 45 -10.94 0.76 7.81
C LYS A 45 -12.18 1.20 7.03
N ALA A 46 -12.45 0.62 5.87
CA ALA A 46 -13.62 0.95 5.08
C ALA A 46 -14.93 0.60 5.83
N PRO A 47 -15.96 1.46 5.77
CA PRO A 47 -17.24 1.19 6.39
C PRO A 47 -17.84 -0.16 5.96
N ASN A 48 -18.51 -0.86 6.87
CA ASN A 48 -19.07 -2.18 6.58
C ASN A 48 -20.16 -2.20 5.49
N ASN A 49 -20.81 -1.08 5.25
CA ASN A 49 -21.81 -0.92 4.20
C ASN A 49 -21.21 -0.50 2.84
N LEU A 50 -19.90 -0.35 2.74
CA LEU A 50 -19.24 -0.04 1.49
C LEU A 50 -18.91 -1.34 0.76
N GLU A 51 -19.46 -1.49 -0.44
CA GLU A 51 -19.28 -2.70 -1.28
C GLU A 51 -18.19 -2.53 -2.32
N VAL A 52 -17.88 -1.30 -2.71
CA VAL A 52 -16.85 -0.99 -3.72
C VAL A 52 -15.96 0.13 -3.22
N MET A 53 -14.67 0.00 -3.41
CA MET A 53 -13.66 0.99 -3.03
C MET A 53 -12.57 1.07 -4.08
N THR A 54 -12.08 2.28 -4.33
CA THR A 54 -10.89 2.50 -5.16
C THR A 54 -9.77 3.00 -4.26
N VAL A 55 -8.59 2.44 -4.44
CA VAL A 55 -7.40 2.75 -3.65
C VAL A 55 -6.28 3.17 -4.59
N MET A 56 -5.63 4.28 -4.30
CA MET A 56 -4.39 4.68 -4.97
C MET A 56 -3.21 4.08 -4.20
N PRO A 57 -2.35 3.28 -4.82
CA PRO A 57 -1.18 2.73 -4.13
C PRO A 57 -0.28 3.78 -3.47
N THR A 58 -0.11 4.95 -4.10
CA THR A 58 0.64 6.06 -3.50
C THR A 58 0.00 6.63 -2.23
N ASP A 59 -1.32 6.53 -2.06
CA ASP A 59 -2.00 6.95 -0.83
C ASP A 59 -1.80 5.93 0.31
N VAL A 60 -1.49 4.69 -0.04
CA VAL A 60 -1.29 3.58 0.91
C VAL A 60 0.15 3.45 1.34
N TYR A 61 1.06 3.48 0.37
CA TYR A 61 2.49 3.17 0.59
C TYR A 61 3.38 4.41 0.56
N GLY A 62 2.89 5.54 0.06
CA GLY A 62 3.64 6.79 -0.10
C GLY A 62 4.08 7.06 -1.54
N GLU A 63 4.33 8.33 -1.85
CA GLU A 63 4.74 8.78 -3.18
C GLU A 63 6.15 8.28 -3.57
N GLU A 64 6.97 7.90 -2.59
CA GLU A 64 8.29 7.31 -2.79
C GLU A 64 8.23 5.91 -3.40
N TYR A 65 7.04 5.28 -3.45
CA TYR A 65 6.81 3.97 -4.06
C TYR A 65 6.00 4.10 -5.37
N PRO A 66 6.68 4.43 -6.49
CA PRO A 66 6.01 4.69 -7.78
C PRO A 66 5.42 3.44 -8.43
N ALA A 67 5.71 2.26 -7.92
CA ALA A 67 5.18 1.00 -8.45
C ALA A 67 4.86 0.01 -7.34
N ILE A 68 3.80 -0.77 -7.56
CA ILE A 68 3.39 -1.88 -6.72
C ILE A 68 3.32 -3.16 -7.56
N GLY A 69 3.79 -4.27 -7.01
CA GLY A 69 3.63 -5.60 -7.58
C GLY A 69 2.86 -6.51 -6.64
N PHE A 70 2.31 -7.58 -7.20
CA PHE A 70 1.67 -8.64 -6.42
C PHE A 70 2.38 -9.97 -6.68
N ILE A 71 2.72 -10.65 -5.58
CA ILE A 71 3.35 -11.97 -5.61
C ILE A 71 2.30 -12.97 -5.15
N CYS A 72 1.94 -13.88 -6.05
CA CYS A 72 0.82 -14.80 -5.89
C CYS A 72 1.29 -16.24 -5.70
N PRO A 73 0.42 -17.14 -5.18
CA PRO A 73 0.72 -18.55 -5.05
C PRO A 73 1.25 -19.15 -6.35
N GLY A 74 2.24 -20.05 -6.23
CA GLY A 74 2.89 -20.68 -7.38
C GLY A 74 3.98 -19.84 -8.05
N MET A 75 4.11 -18.56 -7.73
CA MET A 75 5.20 -17.73 -8.26
C MET A 75 6.54 -18.20 -7.70
N ARG A 76 7.51 -18.41 -8.59
CA ARG A 76 8.81 -18.98 -8.25
C ARG A 76 9.75 -17.94 -7.63
N GLU A 77 10.55 -18.38 -6.65
CA GLU A 77 11.53 -17.54 -5.96
C GLU A 77 12.56 -16.92 -6.93
N ASP A 78 13.04 -17.69 -7.91
CA ASP A 78 13.99 -17.20 -8.92
C ASP A 78 13.40 -16.02 -9.73
N LYS A 79 12.10 -16.05 -10.05
CA LYS A 79 11.41 -14.98 -10.76
C LYS A 79 11.22 -13.71 -9.92
N VAL A 80 10.94 -13.89 -8.64
CA VAL A 80 10.85 -12.77 -7.69
C VAL A 80 12.22 -12.08 -7.54
N LYS A 81 13.30 -12.88 -7.48
CA LYS A 81 14.68 -12.36 -7.44
C LYS A 81 15.09 -11.66 -8.75
N GLU A 82 14.68 -12.17 -9.91
CA GLU A 82 14.90 -11.52 -11.20
C GLU A 82 14.26 -10.11 -11.25
N ALA A 83 13.12 -9.94 -10.58
CA ALA A 83 12.47 -8.62 -10.42
C ALA A 83 13.16 -7.70 -9.39
N GLN A 84 14.33 -8.10 -8.86
CA GLN A 84 15.11 -7.36 -7.86
C GLN A 84 14.35 -7.10 -6.54
N ILE A 85 13.41 -7.99 -6.19
CA ILE A 85 12.66 -7.95 -4.95
C ILE A 85 13.43 -8.77 -3.91
N ASP A 86 13.63 -8.17 -2.71
CA ASP A 86 14.20 -8.86 -1.57
C ASP A 86 13.24 -9.96 -1.09
N THR A 87 13.73 -11.19 -0.98
CA THR A 87 12.91 -12.35 -0.65
C THR A 87 12.95 -12.72 0.84
N GLU A 88 13.67 -11.97 1.68
CA GLU A 88 13.81 -12.28 3.12
C GLU A 88 12.48 -12.37 3.87
N ASN A 89 11.49 -11.56 3.46
CA ASN A 89 10.16 -11.50 4.10
C ASN A 89 9.07 -12.22 3.30
N ILE A 90 9.46 -13.07 2.33
CA ILE A 90 8.54 -13.85 1.51
C ILE A 90 8.75 -15.33 1.83
N THR A 91 7.68 -16.04 2.13
CA THR A 91 7.74 -17.49 2.37
C THR A 91 7.71 -18.23 1.03
N PHE A 92 8.66 -19.17 0.85
CA PHE A 92 8.66 -20.11 -0.27
C PHE A 92 8.68 -21.53 0.26
N GLU A 93 7.92 -22.40 -0.37
CA GLU A 93 7.91 -23.84 -0.16
C GLU A 93 8.19 -24.51 -1.50
N ASP A 94 9.15 -25.42 -1.56
CA ASP A 94 9.61 -26.07 -2.80
C ASP A 94 9.99 -25.07 -3.92
N GLY A 95 10.49 -23.87 -3.55
CA GLY A 95 10.93 -22.83 -4.45
C GLY A 95 9.82 -21.98 -5.07
N ALA A 96 8.59 -22.09 -4.56
CA ALA A 96 7.44 -21.28 -4.97
C ALA A 96 6.66 -20.74 -3.76
N VAL A 97 5.89 -19.67 -3.97
CA VAL A 97 4.98 -19.15 -2.95
C VAL A 97 3.86 -20.17 -2.70
N PRO A 98 3.64 -20.61 -1.44
CA PRO A 98 2.66 -21.62 -1.13
C PRO A 98 1.22 -21.13 -1.29
N GLU A 99 0.29 -22.07 -1.46
CA GLU A 99 -1.14 -21.78 -1.47
C GLU A 99 -1.57 -21.06 -0.18
N GLY A 100 -2.45 -20.06 -0.33
CA GLY A 100 -2.97 -19.28 0.79
C GLY A 100 -2.04 -18.17 1.27
N LYS A 101 -0.93 -17.91 0.59
CA LYS A 101 -0.07 -16.74 0.81
C LYS A 101 0.01 -15.87 -0.43
N SER A 102 -0.11 -14.57 -0.22
CA SER A 102 0.13 -13.57 -1.27
C SER A 102 0.78 -12.34 -0.65
N TYR A 103 1.47 -11.56 -1.47
CA TYR A 103 2.19 -10.38 -1.00
C TYR A 103 1.95 -9.21 -1.94
N ALA A 104 1.80 -8.02 -1.35
CA ALA A 104 1.94 -6.76 -2.07
C ALA A 104 3.37 -6.24 -1.85
N VAL A 105 4.02 -5.79 -2.92
CA VAL A 105 5.39 -5.29 -2.89
C VAL A 105 5.39 -3.89 -3.47
N ALA A 106 5.63 -2.88 -2.64
CA ALA A 106 5.83 -1.53 -3.11
C ALA A 106 7.32 -1.29 -3.38
N ILE A 107 7.64 -0.84 -4.59
CA ILE A 107 9.02 -0.68 -5.07
C ILE A 107 9.37 0.80 -5.16
N SER A 108 10.54 1.14 -4.63
CA SER A 108 11.13 2.47 -4.71
C SER A 108 12.57 2.38 -5.25
N GLN A 109 13.00 3.45 -5.93
CA GLN A 109 14.40 3.61 -6.32
C GLN A 109 15.27 4.20 -5.19
N SER A 110 14.65 4.84 -4.20
CA SER A 110 15.31 5.58 -3.13
C SER A 110 15.16 4.97 -1.75
N ALA A 111 14.21 4.05 -1.57
CA ALA A 111 13.92 3.37 -0.31
C ALA A 111 13.98 1.84 -0.49
N LYS A 112 14.07 1.12 0.64
CA LYS A 112 13.92 -0.35 0.59
C LYS A 112 12.51 -0.71 0.12
N PRO A 113 12.34 -1.79 -0.68
CA PRO A 113 11.03 -2.31 -1.02
C PRO A 113 10.22 -2.59 0.26
N PHE A 114 8.96 -2.19 0.25
CA PHE A 114 8.03 -2.52 1.33
C PHE A 114 7.24 -3.77 0.92
N ILE A 115 7.23 -4.78 1.78
CA ILE A 115 6.57 -6.06 1.52
C ILE A 115 5.50 -6.27 2.58
N GLU A 116 4.28 -6.48 2.13
CA GLU A 116 3.12 -6.77 2.96
C GLU A 116 2.56 -8.15 2.62
N GLU A 117 2.47 -9.04 3.62
CA GLU A 117 1.74 -10.30 3.47
C GLU A 117 0.23 -10.01 3.50
N LEU A 118 -0.49 -10.47 2.49
CA LEU A 118 -1.94 -10.35 2.38
C LEU A 118 -2.59 -11.66 2.84
N ASP A 119 -3.60 -11.54 3.71
CA ASP A 119 -4.48 -12.66 4.06
C ASP A 119 -5.55 -12.79 2.94
N PRO A 120 -5.55 -13.84 2.12
CA PRO A 120 -6.48 -13.96 0.99
C PRO A 120 -7.95 -14.08 1.42
N LYS A 121 -8.20 -14.37 2.71
CA LYS A 121 -9.57 -14.34 3.29
C LYS A 121 -10.06 -12.92 3.56
N LYS A 122 -9.17 -11.94 3.56
CA LYS A 122 -9.49 -10.54 3.77
C LYS A 122 -9.30 -9.70 2.51
N VAL A 123 -8.23 -9.95 1.78
CA VAL A 123 -7.85 -9.21 0.57
C VAL A 123 -7.37 -10.20 -0.49
N GLU A 124 -8.18 -10.40 -1.51
CA GLU A 124 -7.88 -11.29 -2.64
C GLU A 124 -7.50 -10.43 -3.86
N VAL A 125 -6.28 -10.59 -4.33
CA VAL A 125 -5.72 -9.86 -5.47
C VAL A 125 -5.30 -10.79 -6.62
N CYS A 126 -5.01 -12.04 -6.30
CA CYS A 126 -4.33 -12.95 -7.22
C CYS A 126 -5.24 -13.47 -8.32
N GLU A 127 -6.53 -13.58 -8.08
CA GLU A 127 -7.51 -13.99 -9.12
C GLU A 127 -7.50 -13.01 -10.30
N MET A 128 -7.49 -11.69 -10.01
CA MET A 128 -7.40 -10.64 -11.02
C MET A 128 -6.05 -10.65 -11.74
N ILE A 129 -4.95 -10.79 -10.99
CA ILE A 129 -3.60 -10.85 -11.56
C ILE A 129 -3.47 -12.03 -12.52
N ASP A 130 -3.95 -13.22 -12.14
CA ASP A 130 -3.94 -14.41 -12.98
C ASP A 130 -4.75 -14.21 -14.27
N MET A 131 -5.91 -13.55 -14.17
CA MET A 131 -6.71 -13.22 -15.36
C MET A 131 -5.95 -12.27 -16.30
N GLN A 132 -5.30 -11.25 -15.76
CA GLN A 132 -4.50 -10.30 -16.56
C GLN A 132 -3.31 -10.99 -17.22
N VAL A 133 -2.57 -11.82 -16.50
CA VAL A 133 -1.44 -12.60 -17.05
C VAL A 133 -1.89 -13.49 -18.19
N LYS A 134 -2.96 -14.25 -17.99
CA LYS A 134 -3.54 -15.11 -19.05
C LYS A 134 -4.01 -14.31 -20.28
N ALA A 135 -4.60 -13.14 -20.07
CA ALA A 135 -4.99 -12.25 -21.17
C ALA A 135 -3.80 -11.73 -21.97
N MET A 136 -2.68 -11.38 -21.30
CA MET A 136 -1.45 -10.97 -21.96
C MET A 136 -0.79 -12.12 -22.74
N GLU A 137 -0.77 -13.33 -22.17
CA GLU A 137 -0.25 -14.52 -22.85
C GLU A 137 -1.02 -14.84 -24.13
N GLN A 138 -2.37 -14.71 -24.09
CA GLN A 138 -3.21 -14.89 -25.29
C GLN A 138 -2.93 -13.85 -26.38
N GLN A 139 -2.41 -12.68 -26.00
CA GLN A 139 -1.98 -11.63 -26.95
C GLN A 139 -0.53 -11.80 -27.42
N GLY A 140 0.14 -12.90 -27.01
CA GLY A 140 1.54 -13.18 -27.36
C GLY A 140 2.54 -12.33 -26.56
N GLN A 141 2.11 -11.70 -25.48
CA GLN A 141 2.96 -11.00 -24.52
C GLN A 141 3.25 -11.96 -23.38
N SER A 142 4.49 -12.43 -23.27
CA SER A 142 4.93 -13.20 -22.12
C SER A 142 5.50 -12.27 -21.07
N LEU A 143 5.05 -12.41 -19.84
CA LEU A 143 5.70 -11.76 -18.70
C LEU A 143 6.98 -12.50 -18.27
N ASP A 144 7.39 -13.58 -19.02
CA ASP A 144 8.50 -14.48 -18.68
C ASP A 144 8.53 -14.89 -17.18
N GLY A 145 7.32 -14.96 -16.57
CA GLY A 145 7.15 -15.29 -15.16
C GLY A 145 7.57 -14.18 -14.19
N GLY A 146 7.75 -12.96 -14.68
CA GLY A 146 8.06 -11.80 -13.83
C GLY A 146 6.88 -11.37 -12.95
N VAL A 147 7.16 -10.58 -11.90
CA VAL A 147 6.14 -10.01 -11.03
C VAL A 147 5.39 -8.92 -11.79
N PRO A 148 4.04 -9.03 -11.95
CA PRO A 148 3.26 -7.98 -12.59
C PRO A 148 3.36 -6.68 -11.78
N MET A 149 3.78 -5.60 -12.43
CA MET A 149 3.96 -4.30 -11.79
C MET A 149 2.89 -3.33 -12.27
N ILE A 150 2.28 -2.63 -11.32
CA ILE A 150 1.27 -1.59 -11.54
C ILE A 150 1.87 -0.26 -11.10
N GLN A 151 1.60 0.81 -11.84
CA GLN A 151 2.06 2.15 -11.44
C GLN A 151 1.32 2.59 -10.16
N GLY A 152 2.04 3.18 -9.21
CA GLY A 152 1.48 3.64 -7.94
C GLY A 152 0.38 4.69 -8.07
N THR A 153 0.33 5.40 -9.21
CA THR A 153 -0.71 6.36 -9.57
C THR A 153 -1.90 5.74 -10.31
N GLN A 154 -1.86 4.44 -10.58
CA GLN A 154 -2.98 3.72 -11.18
C GLN A 154 -3.96 3.29 -10.08
N PRO A 155 -5.25 3.66 -10.17
CA PRO A 155 -6.22 3.25 -9.17
C PRO A 155 -6.47 1.74 -9.21
N LEU A 156 -6.53 1.12 -8.04
CA LEU A 156 -6.92 -0.28 -7.86
C LEU A 156 -8.36 -0.34 -7.37
N GLY A 157 -9.22 -1.01 -8.12
CA GLY A 157 -10.60 -1.26 -7.73
C GLY A 157 -10.69 -2.48 -6.81
N PHE A 158 -11.52 -2.38 -5.76
CA PHE A 158 -11.83 -3.48 -4.86
C PHE A 158 -13.34 -3.58 -4.69
N GLN A 159 -13.86 -4.80 -4.71
CA GLN A 159 -15.25 -5.11 -4.40
C GLN A 159 -15.30 -6.05 -3.20
N ARG A 160 -16.24 -5.83 -2.29
CA ARG A 160 -16.43 -6.68 -1.12
C ARG A 160 -17.41 -7.81 -1.46
N GLU A 161 -16.95 -9.04 -1.35
CA GLU A 161 -17.76 -10.24 -1.52
C GLU A 161 -17.57 -11.15 -0.29
N ASP A 162 -18.65 -11.52 0.37
CA ASP A 162 -18.66 -12.39 1.56
C ASP A 162 -17.66 -11.96 2.65
N GLY A 163 -17.46 -10.65 2.79
CA GLY A 163 -16.54 -10.07 3.78
C GLY A 163 -15.08 -9.97 3.33
N THR A 164 -14.74 -10.49 2.16
CA THR A 164 -13.41 -10.40 1.53
C THR A 164 -13.40 -9.26 0.51
N TRP A 165 -12.35 -8.46 0.51
CA TRP A 165 -12.09 -7.48 -0.54
C TRP A 165 -11.38 -8.14 -1.71
N LYS A 166 -12.03 -8.21 -2.86
CA LYS A 166 -11.46 -8.75 -4.09
C LYS A 166 -11.05 -7.62 -5.01
N MET A 167 -9.85 -7.70 -5.57
CA MET A 167 -9.41 -6.77 -6.61
C MET A 167 -10.21 -7.02 -7.87
N VAL A 168 -10.70 -5.92 -8.49
CA VAL A 168 -11.49 -5.92 -9.72
C VAL A 168 -10.87 -5.01 -10.77
N ALA A 169 -11.25 -5.22 -12.05
CA ALA A 169 -10.73 -4.44 -13.18
C ALA A 169 -11.19 -2.99 -13.18
#